data_68ee722d2195bd1fdf575fd656be7d7a
#
_entry.id   68ee722d2195bd1fdf575fd656be7d7a
#
_cell.length_a   1.000
_cell.length_b   1.000
_cell.length_c   1.000
_cell.angle_alpha   90.00
_cell.angle_beta   90.00
_cell.angle_gamma   90.00
#
_symmetry.space_group_name_H-M   'P 1'
#
loop_
_entity.id
_entity.type
_entity.pdbx_description
1 polymer ?
#
loop_
_entity_poly.entity_id
_entity_poly.type
_entity_poly.pdbx_seq_one_letter_code
_entity_poly.pdbx_strand_id
1 'polypeptide(L)'
;MSSPPPPFRAQAQRGRVAVAIELRAVGGDWLALLTGGEAHLGACALGVWDEASGRASGSVLTAPGHREEGVALEAARRLASAARGRVVVGAGIHYPEVTVAEIDTAVSLCERLAAEAAAWIGGGGSSNSRGPVKPKTA
;
A
#
# COMPACT_ATOMS: atom_id res chain seq x y z
N MET A 1 -2.79 -15.64 24.00
CA MET A 1 -2.60 -15.21 22.61
C MET A 1 -2.72 -13.70 22.55
N SER A 2 -1.71 -13.05 22.02
CA SER A 2 -1.76 -11.61 21.82
C SER A 2 -2.74 -11.29 20.68
N SER A 3 -3.52 -10.24 20.86
CA SER A 3 -4.37 -9.71 19.79
C SER A 3 -3.51 -9.29 18.60
N PRO A 4 -4.00 -9.46 17.36
CA PRO A 4 -3.28 -8.91 16.23
C PRO A 4 -3.14 -7.40 16.37
N PRO A 5 -2.06 -6.80 15.87
CA PRO A 5 -1.91 -5.35 15.91
C PRO A 5 -3.07 -4.67 15.18
N PRO A 6 -3.55 -3.50 15.65
CA PRO A 6 -4.58 -2.76 14.95
C PRO A 6 -4.08 -2.39 13.55
N PRO A 7 -4.95 -2.42 12.55
CA PRO A 7 -4.55 -2.02 11.21
C PRO A 7 -4.18 -0.53 11.18
N PHE A 8 -3.24 -0.19 10.34
CA PHE A 8 -2.99 1.21 10.01
C PHE A 8 -4.08 1.69 9.04
N ARG A 9 -4.56 2.89 9.25
CA ARG A 9 -5.52 3.55 8.37
C ARG A 9 -5.18 5.01 8.24
N ALA A 10 -5.23 5.52 7.03
CA ALA A 10 -5.06 6.94 6.76
C ALA A 10 -5.93 7.35 5.58
N GLN A 11 -6.32 8.61 5.57
CA GLN A 11 -7.12 9.19 4.49
C GLN A 11 -6.53 10.53 4.09
N ALA A 12 -6.71 10.90 2.84
CA ALA A 12 -6.34 12.21 2.32
C ALA A 12 -7.39 12.64 1.29
N GLN A 13 -7.69 13.92 1.25
CA GLN A 13 -8.71 14.46 0.37
C GLN A 13 -8.27 15.79 -0.21
N ARG A 14 -8.61 16.01 -1.47
CA ARG A 14 -8.48 17.29 -2.14
C ARG A 14 -9.65 17.46 -3.11
N GLY A 15 -10.45 18.50 -2.91
CA GLY A 15 -11.69 18.65 -3.63
C GLY A 15 -12.62 17.47 -3.32
N ARG A 16 -13.21 16.89 -4.33
CA ARG A 16 -14.06 15.68 -4.17
C ARG A 16 -13.27 14.38 -4.12
N VAL A 17 -11.98 14.42 -4.47
CA VAL A 17 -11.15 13.22 -4.51
C VAL A 17 -10.67 12.89 -3.11
N ALA A 18 -11.10 11.76 -2.59
CA ALA A 18 -10.69 11.23 -1.31
C ALA A 18 -10.13 9.83 -1.51
N VAL A 19 -8.98 9.57 -0.93
CA VAL A 19 -8.30 8.27 -1.01
C VAL A 19 -8.00 7.79 0.40
N ALA A 20 -8.11 6.49 0.60
CA ALA A 20 -7.78 5.86 1.87
C ALA A 20 -6.80 4.71 1.66
N ILE A 21 -5.94 4.50 2.62
CA ILE A 21 -5.08 3.32 2.69
C ILE A 21 -5.35 2.57 3.98
N GLU A 22 -5.41 1.25 3.91
CA GLU A 22 -5.55 0.38 5.05
C GLU A 22 -4.50 -0.71 4.98
N LEU A 23 -3.80 -0.93 6.08
CA LEU A 23 -2.80 -2.01 6.19
C LEU A 23 -3.30 -3.07 7.15
N ARG A 24 -3.07 -4.32 6.79
CA ARG A 24 -3.29 -5.47 7.66
C ARG A 24 -2.06 -6.33 7.70
N ALA A 25 -1.71 -6.80 8.89
CA ALA A 25 -0.59 -7.72 9.06
C ALA A 25 -1.01 -9.12 8.62
N VAL A 26 -0.12 -9.78 7.86
CA VAL A 26 -0.27 -11.18 7.46
C VAL A 26 1.02 -11.88 7.88
N GLY A 27 1.05 -12.38 9.10
CA GLY A 27 2.30 -12.86 9.68
C GLY A 27 3.32 -11.73 9.74
N GLY A 28 4.48 -11.93 9.15
CA GLY A 28 5.52 -10.90 9.02
C GLY A 28 5.35 -9.97 7.83
N ASP A 29 4.37 -10.23 6.99
CA ASP A 29 4.11 -9.49 5.76
C ASP A 29 2.87 -8.59 5.88
N TRP A 30 2.53 -7.87 4.83
CA TRP A 30 1.44 -6.90 4.87
C TRP A 30 0.52 -7.01 3.67
N LEU A 31 -0.75 -6.74 3.93
CA LEU A 31 -1.77 -6.49 2.91
C LEU A 31 -2.18 -5.03 3.01
N ALA A 32 -2.15 -4.32 1.90
CA ALA A 32 -2.60 -2.93 1.81
C ALA A 32 -3.78 -2.82 0.85
N LEU A 33 -4.77 -2.03 1.23
CA LEU A 33 -5.89 -1.66 0.36
C LEU A 33 -5.84 -0.15 0.15
N LEU A 34 -5.85 0.26 -1.12
CA LEU A 34 -5.78 1.64 -1.54
C LEU A 34 -7.03 1.95 -2.37
N THR A 35 -7.96 2.67 -1.79
CA THR A 35 -9.28 2.86 -2.38
C THR A 35 -9.72 4.32 -2.37
N GLY A 36 -10.58 4.68 -3.31
CA GLY A 36 -11.17 6.01 -3.38
C GLY A 36 -12.44 6.01 -4.23
N GLY A 37 -13.40 6.84 -3.87
CA GLY A 37 -14.69 6.91 -4.55
C GLY A 37 -15.47 5.62 -4.43
N GLU A 38 -15.91 5.08 -5.55
CA GLU A 38 -16.52 3.76 -5.59
C GLU A 38 -15.42 2.71 -5.42
N ALA A 39 -15.34 2.15 -4.22
CA ALA A 39 -14.30 1.17 -3.88
C ALA A 39 -14.46 -0.11 -4.71
N HIS A 40 -13.36 -0.57 -5.27
CA HIS A 40 -13.31 -1.79 -6.06
C HIS A 40 -11.86 -2.27 -6.13
N LEU A 41 -11.61 -3.37 -6.81
CA LEU A 41 -10.25 -3.84 -7.08
C LEU A 41 -9.98 -3.75 -8.58
N GLY A 42 -9.17 -2.78 -8.97
CA GLY A 42 -8.76 -2.58 -10.37
C GLY A 42 -7.39 -3.17 -10.66
N ALA A 43 -6.51 -3.20 -9.67
CA ALA A 43 -5.17 -3.78 -9.78
C ALA A 43 -4.75 -4.40 -8.47
N CYS A 44 -3.85 -5.38 -8.55
CA CYS A 44 -3.24 -6.04 -7.40
C CYS A 44 -1.74 -6.17 -7.67
N ALA A 45 -0.92 -5.67 -6.76
CA ALA A 45 0.53 -5.72 -6.89
C ALA A 45 1.17 -6.48 -5.72
N LEU A 46 2.23 -7.21 -6.01
CA LEU A 46 3.08 -7.86 -5.02
C LEU A 46 4.44 -7.18 -5.02
N GLY A 47 4.83 -6.59 -3.89
CA GLY A 47 6.17 -6.07 -3.68
C GLY A 47 6.97 -7.07 -2.84
N VAL A 48 8.24 -7.28 -3.23
CA VAL A 48 9.14 -8.21 -2.53
C VAL A 48 10.49 -7.54 -2.32
N TRP A 49 10.88 -7.44 -1.06
CA TRP A 49 12.21 -6.96 -0.72
C TRP A 49 13.26 -8.02 -1.02
N ASP A 50 14.35 -7.62 -1.65
CA ASP A 50 15.49 -8.48 -1.91
C ASP A 50 16.72 -7.94 -1.18
N GLU A 51 17.19 -8.67 -0.18
CA GLU A 51 18.35 -8.29 0.62
C GLU A 51 19.64 -8.23 -0.22
N ALA A 52 19.76 -9.13 -1.18
CA ALA A 52 20.98 -9.21 -1.99
C ALA A 52 21.19 -7.96 -2.83
N SER A 53 20.14 -7.43 -3.45
CA SER A 53 20.21 -6.24 -4.28
C SER A 53 19.93 -4.94 -3.51
N GLY A 54 19.34 -5.03 -2.32
CA GLY A 54 18.89 -3.87 -1.55
C GLY A 54 17.73 -3.14 -2.22
N ARG A 55 16.90 -3.85 -2.95
CA ARG A 55 15.77 -3.29 -3.70
C ARG A 55 14.50 -4.11 -3.50
N ALA A 56 13.36 -3.43 -3.64
CA ALA A 56 12.09 -4.10 -3.77
C ALA A 56 11.74 -4.26 -5.24
N SER A 57 11.39 -5.47 -5.64
CA SER A 57 10.81 -5.75 -6.94
C SER A 57 9.30 -5.81 -6.82
N GLY A 58 8.59 -5.64 -7.93
CA GLY A 58 7.14 -5.71 -7.92
C GLY A 58 6.58 -6.33 -9.19
N SER A 59 5.42 -6.95 -9.02
CA SER A 59 4.61 -7.47 -10.11
C SER A 59 3.19 -6.98 -9.92
N VAL A 60 2.49 -6.73 -11.01
CA VAL A 60 1.12 -6.22 -10.95
C VAL A 60 0.21 -6.97 -11.92
N LEU A 61 -1.00 -7.22 -11.46
CA LEU A 61 -2.10 -7.75 -12.27
C LEU A 61 -3.17 -6.66 -12.34
N THR A 62 -3.62 -6.34 -13.54
CA THR A 62 -4.58 -5.28 -13.78
C THR A 62 -5.85 -5.83 -14.41
N ALA A 63 -7.01 -5.46 -13.88
CA ALA A 63 -8.28 -5.78 -14.50
C ALA A 63 -8.44 -4.98 -15.80
N PRO A 64 -9.06 -5.54 -16.84
CA PRO A 64 -9.26 -4.83 -18.10
C PRO A 64 -9.99 -3.49 -17.90
N GLY A 65 -9.47 -2.44 -18.54
CA GLY A 65 -10.07 -1.10 -18.46
C GLY A 65 -9.72 -0.29 -17.22
N HIS A 66 -8.90 -0.82 -16.31
CA HIS A 66 -8.48 -0.13 -15.10
C HIS A 66 -7.05 0.41 -15.23
N ARG A 67 -6.77 1.50 -14.52
CA ARG A 67 -5.49 2.23 -14.62
C ARG A 67 -4.75 2.33 -13.29
N GLU A 68 -5.18 1.59 -12.27
CA GLU A 68 -4.60 1.65 -10.94
C GLU A 68 -3.26 0.91 -10.82
N GLU A 69 -2.78 0.29 -11.90
CA GLU A 69 -1.56 -0.50 -11.90
C GLU A 69 -0.33 0.27 -11.43
N GLY A 70 -0.19 1.53 -11.86
CA GLY A 70 0.95 2.38 -11.50
C GLY A 70 1.00 2.67 -10.01
N VAL A 71 -0.12 3.07 -9.42
CA VAL A 71 -0.20 3.38 -7.99
C VAL A 71 -0.07 2.13 -7.14
N ALA A 72 -0.64 1.01 -7.57
CA ALA A 72 -0.51 -0.26 -6.87
C ALA A 72 0.93 -0.75 -6.84
N LEU A 73 1.61 -0.72 -7.99
CA LEU A 73 2.99 -1.19 -8.11
C LEU A 73 3.96 -0.33 -7.30
N GLU A 74 3.83 0.99 -7.39
CA GLU A 74 4.69 1.92 -6.64
C GLU A 74 4.47 1.78 -5.13
N ALA A 75 3.22 1.70 -4.69
CA ALA A 75 2.91 1.47 -3.29
C ALA A 75 3.48 0.14 -2.80
N ALA A 76 3.34 -0.93 -3.57
CA ALA A 76 3.86 -2.24 -3.21
C ALA A 76 5.39 -2.23 -3.02
N ARG A 77 6.11 -1.60 -3.94
CA ARG A 77 7.57 -1.46 -3.82
C ARG A 77 7.98 -0.66 -2.60
N ARG A 78 7.32 0.47 -2.38
CA ARG A 78 7.61 1.36 -1.26
C ARG A 78 7.37 0.69 0.09
N LEU A 79 6.23 0.03 0.22
CA LEU A 79 5.87 -0.66 1.45
C LEU A 79 6.75 -1.89 1.68
N ALA A 80 7.09 -2.64 0.65
CA ALA A 80 8.00 -3.78 0.76
C ALA A 80 9.40 -3.34 1.21
N SER A 81 9.89 -2.21 0.70
CA SER A 81 11.18 -1.64 1.15
C SER A 81 11.13 -1.26 2.62
N ALA A 82 10.06 -0.61 3.06
CA ALA A 82 9.92 -0.22 4.46
C ALA A 82 9.78 -1.42 5.39
N ALA A 83 9.03 -2.43 4.98
CA ALA A 83 8.81 -3.65 5.74
C ALA A 83 9.98 -4.63 5.68
N ARG A 84 10.82 -4.50 4.67
CA ARG A 84 11.85 -5.48 4.30
C ARG A 84 11.26 -6.89 4.20
N GLY A 85 10.14 -6.97 3.52
CA GLY A 85 9.36 -8.19 3.40
C GLY A 85 8.50 -8.17 2.14
N ARG A 86 7.36 -8.85 2.22
CA ARG A 86 6.41 -8.94 1.13
C ARG A 86 5.16 -8.12 1.46
N VAL A 87 4.67 -7.41 0.47
CA VAL A 87 3.45 -6.61 0.61
C VAL A 87 2.58 -6.81 -0.62
N VAL A 88 1.33 -7.14 -0.40
CA VAL A 88 0.31 -7.14 -1.46
C VAL A 88 -0.49 -5.85 -1.34
N VAL A 89 -0.64 -5.15 -2.45
CA VAL A 89 -1.48 -3.94 -2.53
C VAL A 89 -2.62 -4.20 -3.49
N GLY A 90 -3.85 -4.10 -3.00
CA GLY A 90 -5.04 -4.03 -3.83
C GLY A 90 -5.42 -2.56 -3.99
N ALA A 91 -5.65 -2.11 -5.21
CA ALA A 91 -5.99 -0.71 -5.48
C ALA A 91 -7.24 -0.61 -6.36
N GLY A 92 -8.11 0.32 -6.01
CA GLY A 92 -9.29 0.61 -6.81
C GLY A 92 -9.83 1.99 -6.48
N ILE A 93 -9.78 2.90 -7.46
CA ILE A 93 -10.23 4.28 -7.31
C ILE A 93 -11.11 4.60 -8.51
N HIS A 94 -12.35 5.01 -8.24
CA HIS A 94 -13.26 5.40 -9.30
C HIS A 94 -14.12 6.59 -8.90
N TYR A 95 -14.05 7.63 -9.74
CA TYR A 95 -14.93 8.79 -9.67
C TYR A 95 -15.62 8.99 -11.00
N PRO A 96 -16.95 9.17 -11.02
CA PRO A 96 -17.67 9.43 -12.26
C PRO A 96 -17.13 10.72 -12.93
N GLU A 97 -16.98 10.69 -14.24
CA GLU A 97 -16.59 11.86 -15.04
C GLU A 97 -15.31 12.52 -14.53
N VAL A 98 -14.32 11.71 -14.14
CA VAL A 98 -13.07 12.21 -13.57
C VAL A 98 -12.31 13.05 -14.60
N THR A 99 -11.81 14.22 -14.16
CA THR A 99 -10.96 15.08 -14.97
C THR A 99 -9.50 14.62 -14.89
N VAL A 100 -8.67 15.07 -15.84
CA VAL A 100 -7.23 14.81 -15.81
C VAL A 100 -6.60 15.36 -14.52
N ALA A 101 -7.01 16.57 -14.12
CA ALA A 101 -6.54 17.17 -12.87
C ALA A 101 -6.90 16.32 -11.65
N GLU A 102 -8.10 15.73 -11.64
CA GLU A 102 -8.52 14.84 -10.55
C GLU A 102 -7.76 13.52 -10.56
N ILE A 103 -7.40 13.00 -11.72
CA ILE A 103 -6.54 11.81 -11.82
C ILE A 103 -5.18 12.12 -11.21
N ASP A 104 -4.58 13.24 -11.55
CA ASP A 104 -3.29 13.66 -10.99
C ASP A 104 -3.38 13.84 -9.47
N THR A 105 -4.48 14.41 -8.99
CA THR A 105 -4.74 14.54 -7.56
C THR A 105 -4.81 13.18 -6.88
N ALA A 106 -5.55 12.24 -7.46
CA ALA A 106 -5.67 10.89 -6.91
C ALA A 106 -4.30 10.19 -6.81
N VAL A 107 -3.48 10.28 -7.85
CA VAL A 107 -2.13 9.73 -7.86
C VAL A 107 -1.28 10.35 -6.75
N SER A 108 -1.31 11.67 -6.63
CA SER A 108 -0.56 12.41 -5.62
C SER A 108 -0.98 12.02 -4.20
N LEU A 109 -2.29 11.86 -3.95
CA LEU A 109 -2.79 11.42 -2.66
C LEU A 109 -2.38 9.98 -2.36
N CYS A 110 -2.40 9.09 -3.36
CA CYS A 110 -1.93 7.72 -3.20
C CYS A 110 -0.45 7.66 -2.81
N GLU A 111 0.38 8.46 -3.47
CA GLU A 111 1.81 8.53 -3.15
C GLU A 111 2.04 9.03 -1.71
N ARG A 112 1.31 10.04 -1.31
CA ARG A 112 1.37 10.56 0.06
C ARG A 112 0.97 9.51 1.08
N LEU A 113 -0.14 8.82 0.87
CA LEU A 113 -0.63 7.80 1.79
C LEU A 113 0.31 6.59 1.84
N ALA A 114 0.87 6.18 0.71
CA ALA A 114 1.87 5.12 0.67
C ALA A 114 3.13 5.52 1.46
N ALA A 115 3.55 6.79 1.36
CA ALA A 115 4.68 7.30 2.14
C ALA A 115 4.39 7.30 3.65
N GLU A 116 3.19 7.70 4.06
CA GLU A 116 2.77 7.68 5.46
C GLU A 116 2.73 6.25 6.01
N ALA A 117 2.16 5.33 5.23
CA ALA A 117 2.10 3.91 5.61
C ALA A 117 3.51 3.30 5.71
N ALA A 118 4.39 3.63 4.77
CA ALA A 118 5.79 3.17 4.78
C ALA A 118 6.53 3.68 6.02
N ALA A 119 6.34 4.94 6.36
CA ALA A 119 6.93 5.53 7.56
C ALA A 119 6.44 4.84 8.84
N TRP A 120 5.15 4.53 8.90
CA TRP A 120 4.57 3.79 10.02
C TRP A 120 5.16 2.38 10.14
N ILE A 121 5.26 1.64 9.05
CA ILE A 121 5.90 0.32 9.03
C ILE A 121 7.36 0.42 9.46
N GLY A 122 8.11 1.36 8.89
CA GLY A 122 9.53 1.58 9.21
C GLY A 122 9.77 2.01 10.64
N GLY A 123 8.79 2.69 11.26
CA GLY A 123 8.82 3.07 12.68
C GLY A 123 8.42 1.97 13.65
N GLY A 124 8.26 0.72 13.17
CA GLY A 124 7.92 -0.42 14.01
C GLY A 124 6.46 -0.85 13.93
N GLY A 125 5.65 -0.20 13.12
CA GLY A 125 4.23 -0.48 13.00
C GLY A 125 3.54 -0.31 14.34
N SER A 126 2.65 -1.25 14.75
CA SER A 126 2.12 -1.23 16.09
C SER A 126 3.24 -1.60 17.04
N SER A 127 3.91 -0.60 17.59
CA SER A 127 5.08 -0.71 18.47
C SER A 127 4.89 -1.62 19.67
N ASN A 128 3.67 -2.00 19.99
CA ASN A 128 3.36 -2.76 21.18
C ASN A 128 3.27 -4.27 20.97
N SER A 129 3.37 -4.76 19.76
CA SER A 129 3.06 -6.16 19.47
C SER A 129 4.14 -6.89 18.70
N ARG A 130 5.18 -6.19 18.27
CA ARG A 130 6.29 -6.82 17.58
C ARG A 130 7.57 -6.60 18.34
N GLY A 131 8.09 -7.68 18.85
CA GLY A 131 9.49 -7.71 19.18
C GLY A 131 10.32 -7.41 17.93
N PRO A 132 11.64 -7.20 18.08
CA PRO A 132 12.53 -6.93 16.96
C PRO A 132 12.30 -7.97 15.85
N VAL A 133 12.10 -7.46 14.64
CA VAL A 133 11.94 -8.32 13.47
C VAL A 133 13.21 -9.14 13.34
N LYS A 134 13.11 -10.43 13.60
CA LYS A 134 14.25 -11.32 13.39
C LYS A 134 14.52 -11.35 11.89
N PRO A 135 15.79 -11.22 11.49
CA PRO A 135 16.12 -11.43 10.10
C PRO A 135 15.61 -12.81 9.69
N LYS A 136 14.82 -12.85 8.63
CA LYS A 136 14.40 -14.11 8.07
C LYS A 136 15.64 -14.79 7.52
N THR A 137 16.05 -15.84 8.18
CA THR A 137 16.90 -16.82 7.51
C THR A 137 16.07 -17.40 6.38
N ALA A 138 16.57 -17.33 5.20
CA ALA A 138 15.94 -17.83 4.00
C ALA A 138 15.39 -19.25 4.20
#